data_a28a2dcdef59696e121a6b10a7826ea2
#
_entry.id   a28a2dcdef59696e121a6b10a7826ea2
#
_cell.length_a   1.000
_cell.length_b   1.000
_cell.length_c   1.000
_cell.angle_alpha   90.00
_cell.angle_beta   90.00
_cell.angle_gamma   90.00
#
_symmetry.space_group_name_H-M   'P 1'
#
loop_
_entity.id
_entity.type
_entity.pdbx_description
1 polymer ?
#
loop_
_entity_poly.entity_id
_entity_poly.type
_entity_poly.pdbx_seq_one_letter_code
_entity_poly.pdbx_strand_id
1 'polypeptide(L)' 'MKIVFATNNKNKLREIREILGPDFEIVSLSEIGCHEDIPETGNTLEENALQKAQFVCDRYNIGCFADDTGL' A
#
# COMPACT_ATOMS: atom_id res chain seq x y z
N MET A 1 -14.79 -5.26 -0.98
CA MET A 1 -13.51 -5.83 -0.58
C MET A 1 -12.56 -4.70 -0.20
N LYS A 2 -11.98 -4.79 0.97
CA LYS A 2 -11.10 -3.75 1.49
C LYS A 2 -9.63 -4.13 1.27
N ILE A 3 -8.88 -3.24 0.63
CA ILE A 3 -7.47 -3.48 0.30
C ILE A 3 -6.67 -2.23 0.64
N VAL A 4 -5.52 -2.41 1.27
CA VAL A 4 -4.63 -1.32 1.60
C VAL A 4 -3.64 -1.09 0.46
N PHE A 5 -3.51 0.15 0.03
CA PHE A 5 -2.46 0.54 -0.89
C PHE A 5 -1.34 1.23 -0.08
N ALA A 6 -0.22 0.53 0.04
CA ALA A 6 0.90 1.00 0.85
C ALA A 6 1.71 2.06 0.09
N THR A 7 1.16 3.25 0.00
CA THR A 7 1.80 4.37 -0.68
C THR A 7 1.58 5.65 0.11
N ASN A 8 2.54 6.56 -0.01
CA ASN A 8 2.43 7.91 0.55
C ASN A 8 1.97 8.93 -0.51
N ASN A 9 1.77 8.47 -1.74
CA ASN A 9 1.39 9.35 -2.84
C ASN A 9 -0.13 9.38 -2.97
N LYS A 10 -0.72 10.50 -2.56
CA LYS A 10 -2.19 10.67 -2.58
C LYS A 10 -2.75 10.64 -4.00
N ASN A 11 -2.00 11.11 -4.98
CA ASN A 11 -2.44 11.09 -6.37
C ASN A 11 -2.57 9.67 -6.91
N LYS A 12 -1.60 8.82 -6.59
CA LYS A 12 -1.66 7.40 -6.98
C LYS A 12 -2.81 6.69 -6.31
N LEU A 13 -3.04 6.99 -5.05
CA LEU A 13 -4.16 6.41 -4.30
C LEU A 13 -5.48 6.74 -4.98
N ARG A 14 -5.66 7.99 -5.38
CA ARG A 14 -6.87 8.43 -6.06
C ARG A 14 -7.02 7.74 -7.41
N GLU A 15 -5.94 7.65 -8.18
CA GLU A 15 -5.96 7.01 -9.48
C GLU A 15 -6.37 5.54 -9.39
N ILE A 16 -5.81 4.82 -8.44
CA ILE A 16 -6.15 3.42 -8.23
C ILE A 16 -7.62 3.26 -7.84
N ARG A 17 -8.14 4.15 -7.01
CA ARG A 17 -9.56 4.13 -6.65
C ARG A 17 -10.45 4.30 -7.87
N GLU A 18 -10.07 5.19 -8.78
CA GLU A 18 -10.82 5.42 -10.01
C GLU A 18 -10.76 4.22 -10.95
N ILE A 19 -9.58 3.60 -11.07
CA ILE A 19 -9.37 2.46 -11.96
C ILE A 19 -10.15 1.23 -11.49
N LEU A 20 -10.08 0.93 -10.20
CA LEU A 20 -10.71 -0.27 -9.64
C LEU A 20 -12.21 -0.10 -9.41
N GLY A 21 -12.69 1.13 -9.30
CA GLY A 21 -14.10 1.40 -9.14
C GLY A 21 -14.66 1.08 -7.77
N PRO A 22 -16.00 1.06 -7.63
CA PRO A 22 -16.64 0.94 -6.32
C PRO A 22 -16.61 -0.47 -5.73
N ASP A 23 -16.23 -1.49 -6.50
CA ASP A 23 -16.18 -2.85 -6.01
C ASP A 23 -15.07 -3.08 -4.99
N PHE A 24 -14.07 -2.19 -4.99
CA PHE A 24 -12.94 -2.28 -4.09
C PHE A 24 -12.84 -1.03 -3.22
N GLU A 25 -12.74 -1.24 -1.93
CA GLU A 25 -12.47 -0.15 -1.01
C GLU A 25 -10.96 -0.05 -0.81
N ILE A 26 -10.33 0.88 -1.51
CA ILE A 26 -8.89 1.10 -1.41
C ILE A 26 -8.64 2.11 -0.30
N VAL A 27 -7.85 1.70 0.68
CA VAL A 27 -7.54 2.55 1.84
C VAL A 27 -6.04 2.81 1.91
N SER A 28 -5.69 3.95 2.48
CA SER A 28 -4.28 4.31 2.68
C SER A 28 -3.76 3.76 3.99
N LEU A 29 -2.44 3.85 4.18
CA LEU A 29 -1.83 3.48 5.45
C LEU A 29 -2.38 4.33 6.59
N SER A 30 -2.57 5.62 6.36
CA SER A 30 -3.12 6.52 7.37
C SER A 30 -4.53 6.12 7.80
N GLU A 31 -5.33 5.65 6.86
CA GLU A 31 -6.72 5.28 7.14
C GLU A 31 -6.84 4.05 8.03
N ILE A 32 -5.83 3.16 7.98
CA ILE A 32 -5.81 2.00 8.87
C ILE A 32 -5.03 2.27 10.16
N GLY A 33 -4.57 3.50 10.34
CA GLY A 33 -3.83 3.87 11.54
C GLY A 33 -2.37 3.48 11.54
N CYS A 34 -1.81 3.15 10.37
CA CYS A 34 -0.41 2.77 10.26
C CYS A 34 0.44 4.02 10.12
N HIS A 35 1.02 4.45 11.21
CA HIS A 35 1.91 5.62 11.26
C HIS A 35 3.35 5.21 11.51
N GLU A 36 3.63 3.92 11.47
CA GLU A 36 4.97 3.39 11.69
C GLU A 36 5.85 3.54 10.45
N ASP A 37 7.14 3.69 10.66
CA ASP A 37 8.10 3.65 9.58
C ASP A 37 8.27 2.20 9.15
N ILE A 38 7.86 1.90 7.93
CA ILE A 38 8.01 0.56 7.39
C ILE A 38 9.43 0.43 6.85
N PRO A 39 10.20 -0.58 7.29
CA PRO A 39 11.58 -0.71 6.84
C PRO A 39 11.67 -0.97 5.34
N GLU A 40 12.62 -0.30 4.71
CA GLU A 40 12.90 -0.46 3.28
C GLU A 40 14.37 -0.85 3.13
N THR A 41 14.68 -2.07 3.52
CA THR A 41 16.05 -2.59 3.52
C THR A 41 16.38 -3.43 2.30
N GLY A 42 15.44 -3.58 1.37
CA GLY A 42 15.68 -4.29 0.13
C GLY A 42 16.65 -3.55 -0.78
N ASN A 43 17.27 -4.28 -1.68
CA ASN A 43 18.25 -3.73 -2.60
C ASN A 43 17.64 -3.12 -3.86
N THR A 44 16.38 -3.41 -4.13
CA THR A 44 15.66 -2.88 -5.29
C THR A 44 14.35 -2.26 -4.86
N LEU A 45 13.76 -1.48 -5.76
CA LEU A 45 12.43 -0.90 -5.51
C LEU A 45 11.37 -1.98 -5.34
N GLU A 46 11.49 -3.06 -6.11
CA GLU A 46 10.56 -4.18 -6.02
C GLU A 46 10.63 -4.87 -4.66
N GLU A 47 11.83 -5.08 -4.16
CA GLU A 47 12.03 -5.68 -2.85
C GLU A 47 11.45 -4.80 -1.75
N ASN A 48 11.67 -3.50 -1.83
CA ASN A 48 11.15 -2.56 -0.85
C ASN A 48 9.61 -2.51 -0.88
N ALA A 49 9.03 -2.54 -2.07
CA ALA A 49 7.58 -2.54 -2.21
C ALA A 49 6.96 -3.81 -1.61
N LEU A 50 7.57 -4.96 -1.92
CA LEU A 50 7.11 -6.24 -1.39
C LEU A 50 7.23 -6.28 0.13
N GLN A 51 8.34 -5.80 0.66
CA GLN A 51 8.57 -5.72 2.10
C GLN A 51 7.51 -4.85 2.78
N LYS A 52 7.21 -3.71 2.18
CA LYS A 52 6.21 -2.80 2.70
C LYS A 52 4.82 -3.45 2.71
N ALA A 53 4.44 -4.07 1.61
CA ALA A 53 3.14 -4.73 1.50
C ALA A 53 3.03 -5.87 2.50
N GLN A 54 4.09 -6.68 2.63
CA GLN A 54 4.09 -7.80 3.55
C GLN A 54 4.03 -7.36 5.00
N PHE A 55 4.73 -6.29 5.34
CA PHE A 55 4.68 -5.71 6.69
C PHE A 55 3.25 -5.34 7.07
N VAL A 56 2.55 -4.65 6.17
CA VAL A 56 1.18 -4.23 6.44
C VAL A 56 0.23 -5.42 6.52
N CYS A 57 0.38 -6.36 5.61
CA CYS A 57 -0.46 -7.55 5.60
C CYS A 57 -0.32 -8.35 6.90
N ASP A 58 0.91 -8.56 7.36
CA ASP A 58 1.17 -9.31 8.58
C ASP A 58 0.71 -8.57 9.84
N ARG A 59 0.90 -7.26 9.85
CA ARG A 59 0.60 -6.44 11.03
C ARG A 59 -0.88 -6.21 11.22
N TYR A 60 -1.59 -5.96 10.13
CA TYR A 60 -3.00 -5.57 10.18
C TYR A 60 -3.95 -6.66 9.68
N ASN A 61 -3.41 -7.76 9.23
CA ASN A 61 -4.19 -8.92 8.74
C ASN A 61 -5.21 -8.50 7.69
N ILE A 62 -4.76 -7.74 6.70
CA ILE A 62 -5.59 -7.22 5.62
C ILE A 62 -4.83 -7.33 4.31
N GLY A 63 -5.55 -7.60 3.21
CA GLY A 63 -4.92 -7.60 1.90
C GLY A 63 -4.33 -6.25 1.56
N CYS A 64 -3.11 -6.24 1.02
CA CYS A 64 -2.48 -4.99 0.64
C CYS A 64 -1.56 -5.17 -0.56
N PHE A 65 -1.24 -4.05 -1.18
CA PHE A 65 -0.25 -4.03 -2.25
C PHE A 65 0.53 -2.72 -2.15
N ALA A 66 1.65 -2.66 -2.84
CA ALA A 66 2.52 -1.49 -2.83
C ALA A 66 2.97 -1.16 -4.24
N ASP A 67 3.25 0.12 -4.47
CA ASP A 67 3.79 0.61 -5.72
C ASP A 67 5.32 0.58 -5.62
N ASP A 68 5.96 -0.09 -6.55
CA ASP A 68 7.40 -0.27 -6.55
C ASP A 68 8.14 0.62 -7.54
N THR A 69 7.42 1.29 -8.40
CA THR A 69 8.05 1.95 -9.54
C THR A 69 8.23 3.44 -9.40
N GLY A 70 7.45 4.05 -8.54
CA GLY A 70 7.43 5.49 -8.46
C GLY A 70 6.79 6.15 -9.68
N LEU A 71 6.08 5.40 -10.45
CA LEU A 71 5.39 5.93 -11.62
C LEU A 71 4.31 6.95 -11.27
#